data_385d52a921d0756fae360f4f435d0572
#
_entry.id   385d52a921d0756fae360f4f435d0572
#
_cell.length_a   1.000
_cell.length_b   1.000
_cell.length_c   1.000
_cell.angle_alpha   90.00
_cell.angle_beta   90.00
_cell.angle_gamma   90.00
#
_symmetry.space_group_name_H-M   'P 1'
#
loop_
_entity.id
_entity.type
_entity.pdbx_description
1 polymer ?
#
loop_
_entity_poly.entity_id
_entity_poly.type
_entity_poly.pdbx_seq_one_letter_code
_entity_poly.pdbx_strand_id
1 'polypeptide(L)'
;MTYLILLAIVGLIALGFLLLFFRFFGLWFRAMLSGASVGMGKLIGMWLRHVNAAVIVEARIMLTKAGIEVDSDMLETHFLARGDVMKVSRALVAANKANIPLPFQRAAAIDLAGRDVLEAVKTSVNPKVIDCPDPSKGKQTIDAVAKDGIQLQVKARVTVRANIERLVGGATEETIIARVGEGIVTTIGSSETYKSVLENPDLISKRVLEKGLDAGTAFEILSIDIADIDVGANVGAKLQADQAEADKRRFQAEAEKRRAAAQAREQEMLALVQENRAKVVLAESEIPLAIAEAFKKGQLGIMDYYRLKNIQADTDMRSSIGNAP
;
A
#
# COMPACT_ATOMS: atom_id res chain seq x y z
N MET A 1 -26.55 -72.30 -32.81
CA MET A 1 -26.35 -70.79 -33.05
C MET A 1 -26.05 -70.04 -31.78
N THR A 2 -26.82 -70.21 -30.71
CA THR A 2 -26.61 -69.49 -29.40
C THR A 2 -25.26 -69.71 -28.76
N TYR A 3 -24.76 -70.98 -28.71
CA TYR A 3 -23.44 -71.30 -28.19
C TYR A 3 -22.26 -70.71 -28.96
N LEU A 4 -22.36 -70.62 -30.30
CA LEU A 4 -21.33 -69.99 -31.11
C LEU A 4 -21.27 -68.47 -30.92
N ILE A 5 -22.39 -67.80 -30.72
CA ILE A 5 -22.47 -66.38 -30.42
C ILE A 5 -21.89 -66.12 -29.02
N LEU A 6 -22.20 -66.95 -28.04
CA LEU A 6 -21.69 -66.83 -26.69
C LEU A 6 -20.17 -67.02 -26.62
N LEU A 7 -19.66 -68.01 -27.39
CA LEU A 7 -18.21 -68.29 -27.49
C LEU A 7 -17.44 -67.11 -28.19
N ALA A 8 -18.07 -66.54 -29.23
CA ALA A 8 -17.53 -65.35 -29.92
C ALA A 8 -17.46 -64.14 -28.96
N ILE A 9 -18.50 -63.90 -28.15
CA ILE A 9 -18.52 -62.79 -27.20
C ILE A 9 -17.45 -63.03 -26.11
N VAL A 10 -17.31 -64.22 -25.57
CA VAL A 10 -16.25 -64.55 -24.57
C VAL A 10 -14.87 -64.40 -25.19
N GLY A 11 -14.67 -64.84 -26.45
CA GLY A 11 -13.41 -64.68 -27.16
C GLY A 11 -13.04 -63.18 -27.38
N LEU A 12 -14.03 -62.35 -27.72
CA LEU A 12 -13.82 -60.89 -27.90
C LEU A 12 -13.50 -60.20 -26.56
N ILE A 13 -14.14 -60.58 -25.47
CA ILE A 13 -13.82 -60.09 -24.13
C ILE A 13 -12.41 -60.51 -23.72
N ALA A 14 -12.04 -61.81 -23.94
CA ALA A 14 -10.71 -62.31 -23.63
C ALA A 14 -9.61 -61.59 -24.45
N LEU A 15 -9.87 -61.33 -25.76
CA LEU A 15 -8.98 -60.59 -26.61
C LEU A 15 -8.80 -59.13 -26.12
N GLY A 16 -9.88 -58.47 -25.73
CA GLY A 16 -9.83 -57.10 -25.15
C GLY A 16 -9.01 -57.09 -23.85
N PHE A 17 -9.19 -58.07 -22.98
CA PHE A 17 -8.42 -58.20 -21.75
C PHE A 17 -6.93 -58.47 -22.01
N LEU A 18 -6.63 -59.25 -23.02
CA LEU A 18 -5.23 -59.56 -23.44
C LEU A 18 -4.53 -58.29 -24.00
N LEU A 19 -5.21 -57.52 -24.80
CA LEU A 19 -4.69 -56.24 -25.32
C LEU A 19 -4.44 -55.20 -24.19
N LEU A 20 -5.35 -55.08 -23.23
CA LEU A 20 -5.17 -54.28 -22.05
C LEU A 20 -3.98 -54.76 -21.19
N PHE A 21 -3.87 -56.06 -21.00
CA PHE A 21 -2.75 -56.66 -20.25
C PHE A 21 -1.42 -56.29 -20.88
N PHE A 22 -1.25 -56.50 -22.21
CA PHE A 22 -0.01 -56.19 -22.90
C PHE A 22 0.32 -54.67 -22.86
N ARG A 23 -0.72 -53.82 -22.89
CA ARG A 23 -0.54 -52.36 -22.78
C ARG A 23 0.07 -51.96 -21.45
N PHE A 24 -0.31 -52.56 -20.33
CA PHE A 24 0.17 -52.20 -18.99
C PHE A 24 1.30 -53.11 -18.51
N PHE A 25 1.57 -54.20 -19.19
CA PHE A 25 2.61 -55.16 -18.80
C PHE A 25 3.98 -54.50 -18.63
N GLY A 26 4.41 -53.61 -19.55
CA GLY A 26 5.68 -52.91 -19.47
C GLY A 26 5.80 -52.00 -18.23
N LEU A 27 4.72 -51.33 -17.87
CA LEU A 27 4.68 -50.48 -16.65
C LEU A 27 4.68 -51.32 -15.38
N TRP A 28 3.91 -52.38 -15.35
CA TRP A 28 3.86 -53.33 -14.24
C TRP A 28 5.22 -53.99 -14.01
N PHE A 29 5.85 -54.50 -15.07
CA PHE A 29 7.14 -55.15 -15.00
C PHE A 29 8.24 -54.19 -14.52
N ARG A 30 8.25 -52.92 -15.00
CA ARG A 30 9.17 -51.91 -14.51
C ARG A 30 8.96 -51.61 -13.02
N ALA A 31 7.73 -51.48 -12.58
CA ALA A 31 7.37 -51.24 -11.17
C ALA A 31 7.84 -52.43 -10.29
N MET A 32 7.64 -53.66 -10.74
CA MET A 32 8.03 -54.87 -10.02
C MET A 32 9.56 -54.96 -9.88
N LEU A 33 10.32 -54.76 -10.96
CA LEU A 33 11.80 -54.77 -10.95
C LEU A 33 12.39 -53.65 -10.06
N SER A 34 11.67 -52.55 -9.89
CA SER A 34 12.12 -51.44 -9.07
C SER A 34 11.71 -51.55 -7.60
N GLY A 35 11.10 -52.65 -7.17
CA GLY A 35 10.58 -52.83 -5.81
C GLY A 35 9.32 -52.04 -5.48
N ALA A 36 8.81 -51.28 -6.44
CA ALA A 36 7.63 -50.42 -6.30
C ALA A 36 6.37 -51.21 -6.77
N SER A 37 6.06 -52.34 -6.14
CA SER A 37 4.99 -53.22 -6.58
C SER A 37 3.64 -52.51 -6.65
N VAL A 38 3.07 -52.42 -7.87
CA VAL A 38 1.72 -51.95 -8.13
C VAL A 38 0.93 -53.09 -8.77
N GLY A 39 -0.20 -53.45 -8.19
CA GLY A 39 -1.02 -54.55 -8.73
C GLY A 39 -1.56 -54.18 -10.13
N MET A 40 -1.59 -55.20 -11.05
CA MET A 40 -2.12 -54.99 -12.40
C MET A 40 -3.57 -54.46 -12.38
N GLY A 41 -4.41 -54.95 -11.42
CA GLY A 41 -5.77 -54.44 -11.25
C GLY A 41 -5.86 -52.96 -10.88
N LYS A 42 -4.88 -52.43 -10.10
CA LYS A 42 -4.79 -50.99 -9.79
C LYS A 42 -4.48 -50.16 -11.05
N LEU A 43 -3.58 -50.65 -11.93
CA LEU A 43 -3.25 -50.00 -13.19
C LEU A 43 -4.44 -49.89 -14.15
N ILE A 44 -5.23 -50.98 -14.26
CA ILE A 44 -6.46 -51.01 -15.04
C ILE A 44 -7.49 -50.04 -14.41
N GLY A 45 -7.64 -50.05 -13.09
CA GLY A 45 -8.53 -49.15 -12.35
C GLY A 45 -8.18 -47.66 -12.56
N MET A 46 -6.89 -47.31 -12.52
CA MET A 46 -6.39 -45.93 -12.83
C MET A 46 -6.78 -45.52 -14.24
N TRP A 47 -6.65 -46.44 -15.22
CA TRP A 47 -7.02 -46.13 -16.60
C TRP A 47 -8.53 -45.87 -16.75
N LEU A 48 -9.37 -46.67 -16.07
CA LEU A 48 -10.84 -46.46 -16.05
C LEU A 48 -11.22 -45.11 -15.43
N ARG A 49 -10.45 -44.63 -14.42
CA ARG A 49 -10.64 -43.31 -13.77
C ARG A 49 -9.94 -42.16 -14.52
N HIS A 50 -9.41 -42.39 -15.72
CA HIS A 50 -8.66 -41.42 -16.52
C HIS A 50 -7.40 -40.88 -15.84
N VAL A 51 -6.79 -41.65 -14.93
CA VAL A 51 -5.53 -41.33 -14.28
C VAL A 51 -4.38 -41.82 -15.15
N ASN A 52 -3.35 -41.01 -15.32
CA ASN A 52 -2.15 -41.41 -16.05
C ASN A 52 -1.30 -42.36 -15.20
N ALA A 53 -1.50 -43.69 -15.39
CA ALA A 53 -0.81 -44.72 -14.65
C ALA A 53 0.73 -44.62 -14.79
N ALA A 54 1.25 -44.11 -15.92
CA ALA A 54 2.68 -43.99 -16.11
C ALA A 54 3.30 -42.96 -15.12
N VAL A 55 2.65 -41.83 -14.91
CA VAL A 55 3.09 -40.81 -13.95
C VAL A 55 3.08 -41.35 -12.51
N ILE A 56 2.03 -42.07 -12.12
CA ILE A 56 1.90 -42.63 -10.78
C ILE A 56 2.98 -43.70 -10.53
N VAL A 57 3.20 -44.58 -11.51
CA VAL A 57 4.23 -45.64 -11.41
C VAL A 57 5.63 -45.03 -11.35
N GLU A 58 5.94 -44.03 -12.17
CA GLU A 58 7.23 -43.37 -12.19
C GLU A 58 7.49 -42.66 -10.85
N ALA A 59 6.51 -41.92 -10.34
CA ALA A 59 6.57 -41.28 -9.03
C ALA A 59 6.84 -42.28 -7.92
N ARG A 60 6.08 -43.42 -7.90
CA ARG A 60 6.26 -44.47 -6.92
C ARG A 60 7.64 -45.12 -7.00
N ILE A 61 8.14 -45.42 -8.20
CA ILE A 61 9.51 -45.93 -8.40
C ILE A 61 10.56 -44.97 -7.83
N MET A 62 10.39 -43.67 -8.09
CA MET A 62 11.28 -42.64 -7.57
C MET A 62 11.29 -42.61 -6.04
N LEU A 63 10.13 -42.63 -5.41
CA LEU A 63 9.97 -42.62 -3.94
C LEU A 63 10.54 -43.91 -3.31
N THR A 64 10.22 -45.09 -3.86
CA THR A 64 10.74 -46.38 -3.37
C THR A 64 12.26 -46.43 -3.46
N LYS A 65 12.88 -45.98 -4.56
CA LYS A 65 14.33 -45.88 -4.68
C LYS A 65 14.99 -44.91 -3.71
N ALA A 66 14.24 -43.91 -3.24
CA ALA A 66 14.68 -42.96 -2.20
C ALA A 66 14.41 -43.48 -0.77
N GLY A 67 13.84 -44.72 -0.60
CA GLY A 67 13.50 -45.28 0.69
C GLY A 67 12.25 -44.68 1.34
N ILE A 68 11.40 -44.02 0.54
CA ILE A 68 10.17 -43.39 1.03
C ILE A 68 8.98 -44.26 0.63
N GLU A 69 8.27 -44.74 1.63
CA GLU A 69 7.06 -45.55 1.41
C GLU A 69 5.81 -44.65 1.31
N VAL A 70 5.28 -44.54 0.09
CA VAL A 70 4.01 -43.82 -0.19
C VAL A 70 3.13 -44.74 -1.00
N ASP A 71 1.89 -44.96 -0.57
CA ASP A 71 0.98 -45.83 -1.32
C ASP A 71 0.54 -45.19 -2.65
N SER A 72 0.34 -46.04 -3.67
CA SER A 72 -0.14 -45.60 -4.99
C SER A 72 -1.51 -44.92 -4.93
N ASP A 73 -2.35 -45.29 -3.96
CA ASP A 73 -3.66 -44.71 -3.80
C ASP A 73 -3.58 -43.23 -3.34
N MET A 74 -2.58 -42.89 -2.52
CA MET A 74 -2.32 -41.50 -2.13
C MET A 74 -1.85 -40.64 -3.33
N LEU A 75 -0.96 -41.20 -4.17
CA LEU A 75 -0.48 -40.53 -5.38
C LEU A 75 -1.63 -40.34 -6.38
N GLU A 76 -2.49 -41.32 -6.54
CA GLU A 76 -3.67 -41.29 -7.39
C GLU A 76 -4.68 -40.23 -6.89
N THR A 77 -4.95 -40.19 -5.60
CA THR A 77 -5.85 -39.17 -4.99
C THR A 77 -5.34 -37.77 -5.23
N HIS A 78 -4.03 -37.55 -5.09
CA HIS A 78 -3.41 -36.26 -5.34
C HIS A 78 -3.50 -35.88 -6.82
N PHE A 79 -3.30 -36.84 -7.75
CA PHE A 79 -3.47 -36.62 -9.18
C PHE A 79 -4.91 -36.23 -9.53
N LEU A 80 -5.91 -36.94 -8.96
CA LEU A 80 -7.33 -36.63 -9.16
C LEU A 80 -7.73 -35.26 -8.60
N ALA A 81 -7.08 -34.80 -7.53
CA ALA A 81 -7.22 -33.47 -6.98
C ALA A 81 -6.51 -32.39 -7.85
N ARG A 82 -5.96 -32.77 -9.02
CA ARG A 82 -5.18 -31.89 -9.94
C ARG A 82 -3.85 -31.38 -9.37
N GLY A 83 -3.28 -32.08 -8.40
CA GLY A 83 -1.93 -31.80 -7.93
C GLY A 83 -0.85 -32.36 -8.87
N ASP A 84 0.36 -31.80 -8.76
CA ASP A 84 1.53 -32.25 -9.53
C ASP A 84 2.28 -33.35 -8.77
N VAL A 85 1.91 -34.62 -9.04
CA VAL A 85 2.50 -35.80 -8.39
C VAL A 85 4.02 -35.86 -8.57
N MET A 86 4.53 -35.46 -9.74
CA MET A 86 5.98 -35.51 -10.01
C MET A 86 6.75 -34.46 -9.24
N LYS A 87 6.24 -33.24 -9.12
CA LYS A 87 6.84 -32.19 -8.29
C LYS A 87 6.86 -32.58 -6.81
N VAL A 88 5.72 -33.05 -6.30
CA VAL A 88 5.62 -33.52 -4.91
C VAL A 88 6.59 -34.67 -4.63
N SER A 89 6.68 -35.65 -5.55
CA SER A 89 7.61 -36.78 -5.38
C SER A 89 9.07 -36.34 -5.37
N ARG A 90 9.45 -35.42 -6.27
CA ARG A 90 10.80 -34.83 -6.29
C ARG A 90 11.09 -34.04 -5.01
N ALA A 91 10.13 -33.30 -4.52
CA ALA A 91 10.25 -32.53 -3.28
C ALA A 91 10.44 -33.45 -2.06
N LEU A 92 9.69 -34.55 -1.99
CA LEU A 92 9.86 -35.56 -0.94
C LEU A 92 11.24 -36.21 -0.97
N VAL A 93 11.74 -36.58 -2.16
CA VAL A 93 13.10 -37.12 -2.31
C VAL A 93 14.16 -36.12 -1.89
N ALA A 94 13.98 -34.82 -2.25
CA ALA A 94 14.88 -33.76 -1.84
C ALA A 94 14.84 -33.54 -0.31
N ALA A 95 13.65 -33.52 0.28
CA ALA A 95 13.46 -33.37 1.72
C ALA A 95 14.10 -34.53 2.51
N ASN A 96 13.91 -35.77 2.04
CA ASN A 96 14.50 -36.96 2.65
C ASN A 96 16.04 -36.91 2.61
N LYS A 97 16.64 -36.51 1.47
CA LYS A 97 18.09 -36.33 1.35
C LYS A 97 18.66 -35.22 2.23
N ALA A 98 17.83 -34.21 2.52
CA ALA A 98 18.19 -33.10 3.41
C ALA A 98 17.86 -33.37 4.90
N ASN A 99 17.38 -34.57 5.23
CA ASN A 99 16.88 -34.93 6.56
C ASN A 99 15.78 -34.00 7.10
N ILE A 100 14.94 -33.50 6.22
CA ILE A 100 13.81 -32.66 6.57
C ILE A 100 12.56 -33.55 6.70
N PRO A 101 11.86 -33.54 7.85
CA PRO A 101 10.65 -34.33 8.04
C PRO A 101 9.47 -33.72 7.25
N LEU A 102 9.22 -34.26 6.07
CA LEU A 102 8.12 -33.84 5.20
C LEU A 102 7.22 -35.05 4.87
N PRO A 103 6.09 -35.23 5.57
CA PRO A 103 5.13 -36.30 5.22
C PRO A 103 4.42 -35.95 3.91
N PHE A 104 4.06 -37.00 3.14
CA PHE A 104 3.36 -36.85 1.85
C PHE A 104 2.12 -35.98 1.92
N GLN A 105 1.32 -36.14 2.97
CA GLN A 105 0.08 -35.37 3.15
C GLN A 105 0.34 -33.85 3.22
N ARG A 106 1.42 -33.46 3.91
CA ARG A 106 1.80 -32.04 4.00
C ARG A 106 2.32 -31.52 2.66
N ALA A 107 3.15 -32.30 1.97
CA ALA A 107 3.63 -31.95 0.64
C ALA A 107 2.48 -31.80 -0.36
N ALA A 108 1.52 -32.72 -0.33
CA ALA A 108 0.32 -32.63 -1.17
C ALA A 108 -0.55 -31.40 -0.83
N ALA A 109 -0.71 -31.08 0.46
CA ALA A 109 -1.45 -29.89 0.88
C ALA A 109 -0.79 -28.58 0.40
N ILE A 110 0.54 -28.50 0.43
CA ILE A 110 1.30 -27.33 -0.06
C ILE A 110 1.10 -27.17 -1.57
N ASP A 111 1.21 -28.25 -2.35
CA ASP A 111 1.02 -28.24 -3.81
C ASP A 111 -0.41 -27.84 -4.18
N LEU A 112 -1.42 -28.41 -3.52
CA LEU A 112 -2.83 -28.06 -3.74
C LEU A 112 -3.16 -26.62 -3.31
N ALA A 113 -2.40 -26.04 -2.39
CA ALA A 113 -2.48 -24.63 -2.05
C ALA A 113 -1.82 -23.71 -3.12
N GLY A 114 -1.30 -24.27 -4.22
CA GLY A 114 -0.69 -23.54 -5.32
C GLY A 114 0.75 -23.09 -5.06
N ARG A 115 1.44 -23.68 -4.06
CA ARG A 115 2.84 -23.35 -3.75
C ARG A 115 3.79 -24.41 -4.28
N ASP A 116 4.98 -24.01 -4.68
CA ASP A 116 6.01 -24.95 -5.15
C ASP A 116 6.72 -25.61 -3.96
N VAL A 117 6.37 -26.88 -3.73
CA VAL A 117 6.94 -27.68 -2.64
C VAL A 117 8.45 -27.89 -2.83
N LEU A 118 8.90 -28.08 -4.09
CA LEU A 118 10.29 -28.34 -4.39
C LEU A 118 11.15 -27.12 -4.14
N GLU A 119 10.66 -25.94 -4.53
CA GLU A 119 11.32 -24.66 -4.24
C GLU A 119 11.38 -24.39 -2.74
N ALA A 120 10.31 -24.68 -2.02
CA ALA A 120 10.28 -24.55 -0.57
C ALA A 120 11.31 -25.41 0.14
N VAL A 121 11.44 -26.67 -0.26
CA VAL A 121 12.48 -27.57 0.27
C VAL A 121 13.88 -27.06 -0.06
N LYS A 122 14.11 -26.59 -1.29
CA LYS A 122 15.42 -25.99 -1.69
C LYS A 122 15.74 -24.76 -0.85
N THR A 123 14.79 -23.85 -0.65
CA THR A 123 14.96 -22.62 0.13
C THR A 123 15.09 -22.90 1.62
N SER A 124 14.56 -24.04 2.10
CA SER A 124 14.78 -24.49 3.48
C SER A 124 16.21 -24.97 3.72
N VAL A 125 16.85 -25.58 2.70
CA VAL A 125 18.25 -26.03 2.76
C VAL A 125 19.22 -24.91 2.43
N ASN A 126 18.94 -24.17 1.38
CA ASN A 126 19.74 -23.05 0.89
C ASN A 126 18.95 -21.75 1.09
N PRO A 127 19.30 -20.95 2.09
CA PRO A 127 18.64 -19.68 2.31
C PRO A 127 18.69 -18.78 1.08
N LYS A 128 17.60 -18.04 0.84
CA LYS A 128 17.46 -17.10 -0.27
C LYS A 128 17.65 -15.67 0.25
N VAL A 129 18.34 -14.85 -0.53
CA VAL A 129 18.46 -13.42 -0.27
C VAL A 129 17.37 -12.68 -1.04
N ILE A 130 16.63 -11.81 -0.35
CA ILE A 130 15.58 -10.98 -0.90
C ILE A 130 16.00 -9.53 -0.72
N ASP A 131 15.95 -8.74 -1.79
CA ASP A 131 16.22 -7.30 -1.73
C ASP A 131 15.00 -6.55 -1.18
N CYS A 132 15.24 -5.59 -0.30
CA CYS A 132 14.23 -4.75 0.29
C CYS A 132 14.60 -3.25 0.08
N PRO A 133 13.85 -2.51 -0.75
CA PRO A 133 12.65 -2.90 -1.49
C PRO A 133 12.96 -3.77 -2.70
N ASP A 134 11.93 -4.42 -3.25
CA ASP A 134 12.04 -5.21 -4.48
C ASP A 134 12.24 -4.27 -5.68
N PRO A 135 13.39 -4.35 -6.39
CA PRO A 135 13.70 -3.46 -7.51
C PRO A 135 12.74 -3.65 -8.70
N SER A 136 12.09 -4.81 -8.83
CA SER A 136 11.12 -5.07 -9.90
C SER A 136 9.85 -4.24 -9.78
N LYS A 137 9.54 -3.73 -8.58
CA LYS A 137 8.35 -2.90 -8.27
C LYS A 137 8.58 -1.40 -8.43
N GLY A 138 9.72 -0.98 -8.99
CA GLY A 138 10.01 0.40 -9.36
C GLY A 138 10.61 1.29 -8.27
N LYS A 139 10.56 0.91 -7.00
CA LYS A 139 11.29 1.60 -5.91
C LYS A 139 12.62 0.91 -5.68
N GLN A 140 13.69 1.69 -5.69
CA GLN A 140 15.04 1.18 -5.46
C GLN A 140 15.53 1.34 -4.02
N THR A 141 14.90 2.24 -3.25
CA THR A 141 15.27 2.58 -1.87
C THR A 141 14.05 2.67 -0.98
N ILE A 142 14.26 2.44 0.31
CA ILE A 142 13.31 2.75 1.37
C ILE A 142 13.65 4.15 1.88
N ASP A 143 12.71 5.08 1.74
CA ASP A 143 12.88 6.44 2.17
C ASP A 143 12.32 6.61 3.59
N ALA A 144 13.16 7.07 4.53
CA ALA A 144 12.76 7.34 5.90
C ALA A 144 13.36 8.65 6.38
N VAL A 145 12.66 9.37 7.25
CA VAL A 145 13.10 10.66 7.78
C VAL A 145 13.40 10.49 9.27
N ALA A 146 14.59 10.86 9.70
CA ALA A 146 14.97 10.90 11.11
C ALA A 146 14.36 12.12 11.81
N LYS A 147 14.40 12.17 13.15
CA LYS A 147 13.80 13.27 13.93
C LYS A 147 14.41 14.65 13.63
N ASP A 148 15.66 14.68 13.17
CA ASP A 148 16.33 15.91 12.72
C ASP A 148 15.83 16.44 11.38
N GLY A 149 14.87 15.75 10.74
CA GLY A 149 14.27 16.14 9.49
C GLY A 149 15.06 15.78 8.22
N ILE A 150 16.14 14.99 8.37
CA ILE A 150 16.95 14.54 7.23
C ILE A 150 16.41 13.18 6.73
N GLN A 151 16.19 13.10 5.43
CA GLN A 151 15.79 11.89 4.75
C GLN A 151 16.99 10.97 4.56
N LEU A 152 16.81 9.68 4.88
CA LEU A 152 17.74 8.61 4.56
C LEU A 152 17.10 7.68 3.55
N GLN A 153 17.90 7.24 2.59
CA GLN A 153 17.53 6.28 1.56
C GLN A 153 18.29 4.99 1.83
N VAL A 154 17.57 3.94 2.16
CA VAL A 154 18.17 2.69 2.64
C VAL A 154 17.83 1.55 1.69
N LYS A 155 18.82 0.70 1.41
CA LYS A 155 18.66 -0.60 0.77
C LYS A 155 19.05 -1.69 1.76
N ALA A 156 18.18 -2.66 1.95
CA ALA A 156 18.46 -3.80 2.81
C ALA A 156 18.36 -5.11 2.03
N ARG A 157 19.11 -6.10 2.46
CA ARG A 157 19.03 -7.49 2.01
C ARG A 157 18.59 -8.36 3.16
N VAL A 158 17.58 -9.15 2.92
CA VAL A 158 16.99 -10.04 3.92
C VAL A 158 17.28 -11.47 3.53
N THR A 159 18.05 -12.18 4.34
CA THR A 159 18.28 -13.61 4.16
C THR A 159 17.17 -14.38 4.85
N VAL A 160 16.44 -15.17 4.07
CA VAL A 160 15.28 -15.93 4.56
C VAL A 160 15.44 -17.41 4.28
N ARG A 161 14.86 -18.22 5.15
CA ARG A 161 14.73 -19.67 5.01
C ARG A 161 13.24 -20.03 5.00
N ALA A 162 12.84 -20.91 4.08
CA ALA A 162 11.46 -21.40 4.07
C ALA A 162 11.19 -22.29 5.28
N ASN A 163 10.11 -22.01 5.99
CA ASN A 163 9.59 -22.87 7.06
C ASN A 163 8.46 -23.74 6.50
N ILE A 164 8.77 -25.02 6.26
CA ILE A 164 7.85 -25.98 5.62
C ILE A 164 6.59 -26.19 6.45
N GLU A 165 6.66 -26.06 7.77
CA GLU A 165 5.51 -26.21 8.65
C GLU A 165 4.49 -25.09 8.52
N ARG A 166 4.96 -23.86 8.22
CA ARG A 166 4.16 -22.66 8.07
C ARG A 166 3.82 -22.31 6.62
N LEU A 167 4.22 -23.16 5.66
CA LEU A 167 3.99 -22.89 4.25
C LEU A 167 2.50 -22.82 3.90
N VAL A 168 1.68 -23.68 4.49
CA VAL A 168 0.23 -23.63 4.31
C VAL A 168 -0.34 -22.55 5.24
N GLY A 169 -0.95 -21.53 4.67
CA GLY A 169 -1.54 -20.41 5.41
C GLY A 169 -0.56 -19.28 5.81
N GLY A 170 0.75 -19.46 5.63
CA GLY A 170 1.74 -18.41 5.90
C GLY A 170 1.77 -17.33 4.81
N ALA A 171 2.12 -16.09 5.18
CA ALA A 171 2.25 -14.99 4.25
C ALA A 171 3.47 -15.16 3.31
N THR A 172 3.43 -14.46 2.17
CA THR A 172 4.45 -14.53 1.10
C THR A 172 5.67 -13.65 1.39
N GLU A 173 6.68 -13.75 0.52
CA GLU A 173 7.89 -12.91 0.53
C GLU A 173 7.54 -11.41 0.54
N GLU A 174 6.51 -11.00 -0.19
CA GLU A 174 6.05 -9.60 -0.23
C GLU A 174 5.68 -9.05 1.14
N THR A 175 5.08 -9.89 1.99
CA THR A 175 4.73 -9.50 3.35
C THR A 175 5.98 -9.28 4.21
N ILE A 176 7.04 -10.07 4.00
CA ILE A 176 8.32 -9.88 4.69
C ILE A 176 8.95 -8.57 4.26
N ILE A 177 9.03 -8.31 2.93
CA ILE A 177 9.54 -7.06 2.38
C ILE A 177 8.81 -5.86 2.99
N ALA A 178 7.47 -5.91 3.05
CA ALA A 178 6.66 -4.83 3.61
C ALA A 178 6.93 -4.62 5.10
N ARG A 179 6.98 -5.69 5.90
CA ARG A 179 7.22 -5.61 7.36
C ARG A 179 8.63 -5.15 7.69
N VAL A 180 9.64 -5.67 6.96
CA VAL A 180 11.02 -5.22 7.13
C VAL A 180 11.16 -3.75 6.74
N GLY A 181 10.55 -3.35 5.62
CA GLY A 181 10.51 -1.95 5.21
C GLY A 181 9.88 -1.04 6.27
N GLU A 182 8.74 -1.43 6.85
CA GLU A 182 8.10 -0.74 7.97
C GLU A 182 9.02 -0.69 9.21
N GLY A 183 9.67 -1.81 9.53
CA GLY A 183 10.63 -1.88 10.63
C GLY A 183 11.79 -0.92 10.47
N ILE A 184 12.35 -0.81 9.26
CA ILE A 184 13.44 0.12 8.91
C ILE A 184 12.95 1.56 9.06
N VAL A 185 11.81 1.92 8.44
CA VAL A 185 11.23 3.27 8.52
C VAL A 185 10.96 3.67 9.97
N THR A 186 10.38 2.78 10.76
CA THR A 186 10.09 3.04 12.18
C THR A 186 11.36 3.24 13.01
N THR A 187 12.40 2.44 12.72
CA THR A 187 13.67 2.53 13.46
C THR A 187 14.40 3.83 13.15
N ILE A 188 14.47 4.21 11.87
CA ILE A 188 15.06 5.48 11.44
C ILE A 188 14.25 6.67 11.97
N GLY A 189 12.92 6.63 11.86
CA GLY A 189 12.04 7.69 12.37
C GLY A 189 12.11 7.89 13.90
N SER A 190 12.51 6.86 14.65
CA SER A 190 12.74 6.94 16.10
C SER A 190 14.12 7.44 16.46
N SER A 191 15.08 7.48 15.52
CA SER A 191 16.45 7.93 15.75
C SER A 191 16.53 9.45 15.88
N GLU A 192 17.32 9.93 16.84
CA GLU A 192 17.47 11.38 17.10
C GLU A 192 18.13 12.11 15.94
N THR A 193 19.17 11.51 15.35
CA THR A 193 19.93 12.11 14.26
C THR A 193 20.25 11.08 13.18
N TYR A 194 20.32 11.55 11.92
CA TYR A 194 20.76 10.72 10.80
C TYR A 194 22.19 10.19 11.01
N LYS A 195 23.05 10.93 11.70
CA LYS A 195 24.44 10.52 11.98
C LYS A 195 24.51 9.25 12.81
N SER A 196 23.67 9.13 13.83
CA SER A 196 23.64 7.93 14.68
C SER A 196 23.25 6.67 13.92
N VAL A 197 22.44 6.83 12.87
CA VAL A 197 22.05 5.73 11.97
C VAL A 197 23.20 5.34 11.05
N LEU A 198 23.94 6.32 10.51
CA LEU A 198 25.10 6.08 9.65
C LEU A 198 26.29 5.47 10.41
N GLU A 199 26.50 5.87 11.67
CA GLU A 199 27.56 5.33 12.52
C GLU A 199 27.33 3.86 12.90
N ASN A 200 26.06 3.47 13.09
CA ASN A 200 25.70 2.12 13.53
C ASN A 200 24.47 1.56 12.76
N PRO A 201 24.60 1.21 11.48
CA PRO A 201 23.49 0.65 10.70
C PRO A 201 23.01 -0.70 11.24
N ASP A 202 23.86 -1.45 11.93
CA ASP A 202 23.50 -2.72 12.58
C ASP A 202 22.42 -2.60 13.66
N LEU A 203 22.25 -1.41 14.25
CA LEU A 203 21.16 -1.16 15.19
C LEU A 203 19.78 -1.28 14.53
N ILE A 204 19.67 -0.93 13.24
CA ILE A 204 18.44 -1.10 12.48
C ILE A 204 18.14 -2.60 12.35
N SER A 205 19.11 -3.38 11.88
CA SER A 205 19.00 -4.82 11.69
C SER A 205 18.57 -5.53 12.98
N LYS A 206 19.23 -5.22 14.08
CA LYS A 206 18.92 -5.81 15.41
C LYS A 206 17.49 -5.48 15.86
N ARG A 207 17.11 -4.20 15.82
CA ARG A 207 15.76 -3.78 16.25
C ARG A 207 14.64 -4.37 15.37
N VAL A 208 14.91 -4.52 14.08
CA VAL A 208 13.95 -5.11 13.14
C VAL A 208 13.79 -6.61 13.41
N LEU A 209 14.90 -7.33 13.68
CA LEU A 209 14.89 -8.75 14.06
C LEU A 209 14.18 -8.99 15.40
N GLU A 210 14.44 -8.15 16.42
CA GLU A 210 13.80 -8.25 17.73
C GLU A 210 12.27 -8.13 17.69
N LYS A 211 11.73 -7.48 16.67
CA LYS A 211 10.27 -7.37 16.47
C LYS A 211 9.59 -8.66 16.03
N GLY A 212 10.35 -9.71 15.68
CA GLY A 212 9.79 -10.99 15.25
C GLY A 212 8.88 -10.87 14.02
N LEU A 213 9.33 -10.19 12.98
CA LEU A 213 8.53 -9.86 11.79
C LEU A 213 8.18 -11.07 10.92
N ASP A 214 8.79 -12.23 11.18
CA ASP A 214 8.53 -13.51 10.55
C ASP A 214 7.28 -14.22 11.10
N ALA A 215 6.69 -13.73 12.18
CA ALA A 215 5.49 -14.33 12.77
C ALA A 215 4.34 -14.39 11.75
N GLY A 216 3.79 -15.60 11.53
CA GLY A 216 2.70 -15.83 10.58
C GLY A 216 3.13 -15.78 9.09
N THR A 217 4.44 -15.82 8.79
CA THR A 217 4.96 -15.94 7.44
C THR A 217 5.40 -17.38 7.13
N ALA A 218 5.48 -17.70 5.83
CA ALA A 218 6.01 -18.98 5.35
C ALA A 218 7.54 -19.08 5.43
N PHE A 219 8.20 -18.00 5.87
CA PHE A 219 9.65 -17.88 5.91
C PHE A 219 10.11 -17.45 7.31
N GLU A 220 11.32 -17.82 7.63
CA GLU A 220 12.06 -17.41 8.82
C GLU A 220 13.17 -16.46 8.40
N ILE A 221 13.31 -15.31 9.05
CA ILE A 221 14.36 -14.34 8.77
C ILE A 221 15.63 -14.76 9.52
N LEU A 222 16.73 -15.01 8.79
CA LEU A 222 18.02 -15.36 9.36
C LEU A 222 18.88 -14.13 9.63
N SER A 223 18.96 -13.20 8.68
CA SER A 223 19.67 -11.94 8.81
C SER A 223 18.98 -10.83 8.04
N ILE A 224 19.22 -9.61 8.47
CA ILE A 224 18.86 -8.39 7.76
C ILE A 224 20.14 -7.59 7.66
N ASP A 225 20.63 -7.40 6.45
CA ASP A 225 21.88 -6.71 6.17
C ASP A 225 21.56 -5.39 5.45
N ILE A 226 22.05 -4.28 6.02
CA ILE A 226 21.91 -2.98 5.35
C ILE A 226 22.99 -2.89 4.27
N ALA A 227 22.54 -2.89 3.03
CA ALA A 227 23.44 -2.92 1.86
C ALA A 227 23.96 -1.52 1.51
N ASP A 228 23.13 -0.49 1.69
CA ASP A 228 23.46 0.89 1.32
C ASP A 228 22.60 1.87 2.11
N ILE A 229 23.20 3.00 2.51
CA ILE A 229 22.49 4.12 3.15
C ILE A 229 23.00 5.42 2.54
N ASP A 230 22.11 6.08 1.80
CA ASP A 230 22.35 7.40 1.24
C ASP A 230 21.62 8.48 2.03
N VAL A 231 22.22 9.67 2.08
CA VAL A 231 21.60 10.86 2.67
C VAL A 231 20.82 11.59 1.60
N GLY A 232 19.52 11.69 1.77
CA GLY A 232 18.62 12.41 0.87
C GLY A 232 18.45 13.89 1.22
N ALA A 233 17.29 14.44 0.92
CA ALA A 233 16.98 15.83 1.14
C ALA A 233 16.73 16.17 2.61
N ASN A 234 17.04 17.41 3.01
CA ASN A 234 16.61 17.94 4.30
C ASN A 234 15.13 18.35 4.22
N VAL A 235 14.24 17.41 4.52
CA VAL A 235 12.79 17.62 4.49
C VAL A 235 12.35 18.59 5.58
N GLY A 236 13.02 18.57 6.74
CA GLY A 236 12.74 19.48 7.85
C GLY A 236 12.96 20.95 7.48
N ALA A 237 14.10 21.27 6.86
CA ALA A 237 14.39 22.61 6.40
C ALA A 237 13.43 23.08 5.28
N LYS A 238 13.08 22.19 4.35
CA LYS A 238 12.09 22.48 3.31
C LYS A 238 10.71 22.79 3.91
N LEU A 239 10.26 21.98 4.85
CA LEU A 239 8.98 22.21 5.52
C LEU A 239 8.95 23.55 6.28
N GLN A 240 10.05 23.90 6.97
CA GLN A 240 10.16 25.20 7.64
C GLN A 240 10.14 26.37 6.64
N ALA A 241 10.80 26.23 5.49
CA ALA A 241 10.76 27.25 4.44
C ALA A 241 9.33 27.41 3.87
N ASP A 242 8.65 26.31 3.59
CA ASP A 242 7.27 26.30 3.10
C ASP A 242 6.29 26.92 4.13
N GLN A 243 6.49 26.62 5.42
CA GLN A 243 5.72 27.25 6.50
C GLN A 243 5.96 28.77 6.60
N ALA A 244 7.22 29.20 6.53
CA ALA A 244 7.56 30.62 6.56
C ALA A 244 6.97 31.36 5.35
N GLU A 245 6.96 30.76 4.17
CA GLU A 245 6.32 31.33 3.00
C GLU A 245 4.78 31.40 3.15
N ALA A 246 4.16 30.36 3.68
CA ALA A 246 2.72 30.36 3.97
C ALA A 246 2.35 31.44 5.00
N ASP A 247 3.13 31.59 6.07
CA ASP A 247 2.93 32.64 7.07
C ASP A 247 3.10 34.04 6.46
N LYS A 248 4.12 34.24 5.63
CA LYS A 248 4.31 35.51 4.89
C LYS A 248 3.08 35.83 4.05
N ARG A 249 2.57 34.88 3.29
CA ARG A 249 1.36 35.07 2.46
C ARG A 249 0.14 35.41 3.33
N ARG A 250 0.00 34.74 4.49
CA ARG A 250 -1.09 35.01 5.44
C ARG A 250 -1.01 36.43 5.99
N PHE A 251 0.17 36.88 6.45
CA PHE A 251 0.35 38.23 6.93
C PHE A 251 0.16 39.29 5.87
N GLN A 252 0.58 39.01 4.62
CA GLN A 252 0.33 39.92 3.50
C GLN A 252 -1.18 40.06 3.23
N ALA A 253 -1.92 38.97 3.15
CA ALA A 253 -3.36 38.98 2.96
C ALA A 253 -4.10 39.68 4.11
N GLU A 254 -3.65 39.51 5.35
CA GLU A 254 -4.20 40.22 6.51
C GLU A 254 -3.92 41.76 6.45
N ALA A 255 -2.71 42.13 6.05
CA ALA A 255 -2.37 43.54 5.86
C ALA A 255 -3.19 44.19 4.74
N GLU A 256 -3.40 43.50 3.62
CA GLU A 256 -4.27 43.96 2.53
C GLU A 256 -5.71 44.09 2.98
N LYS A 257 -6.22 43.12 3.74
CA LYS A 257 -7.57 43.20 4.33
C LYS A 257 -7.72 44.38 5.26
N ARG A 258 -6.69 44.68 6.09
CA ARG A 258 -6.71 45.84 6.98
C ARG A 258 -6.68 47.15 6.20
N ARG A 259 -5.85 47.25 5.10
CA ARG A 259 -5.81 48.39 4.20
C ARG A 259 -7.15 48.63 3.51
N ALA A 260 -7.73 47.57 2.94
CA ALA A 260 -9.05 47.65 2.30
C ALA A 260 -10.14 48.09 3.28
N ALA A 261 -10.13 47.58 4.50
CA ALA A 261 -11.07 47.98 5.54
C ALA A 261 -10.89 49.42 5.98
N ALA A 262 -9.64 49.92 6.05
CA ALA A 262 -9.35 51.32 6.34
C ALA A 262 -9.85 52.27 5.21
N GLN A 263 -9.58 51.91 3.94
CA GLN A 263 -10.08 52.64 2.78
C GLN A 263 -11.63 52.66 2.71
N ALA A 264 -12.25 51.51 2.99
CA ALA A 264 -13.72 51.47 3.04
C ALA A 264 -14.27 52.40 4.12
N ARG A 265 -13.67 52.43 5.31
CA ARG A 265 -14.10 53.34 6.39
C ARG A 265 -13.87 54.80 6.02
N GLU A 266 -12.75 55.15 5.36
CA GLU A 266 -12.48 56.49 4.85
C GLU A 266 -13.55 56.92 3.86
N GLN A 267 -13.92 56.06 2.94
CA GLN A 267 -15.00 56.31 1.98
C GLN A 267 -16.36 56.46 2.61
N GLU A 268 -16.66 55.62 3.60
CA GLU A 268 -17.92 55.75 4.41
C GLU A 268 -17.97 57.09 5.14
N MET A 269 -16.85 57.52 5.73
CA MET A 269 -16.79 58.83 6.41
C MET A 269 -16.94 59.99 5.47
N LEU A 270 -16.28 59.92 4.27
CA LEU A 270 -16.46 60.94 3.21
C LEU A 270 -17.90 61.00 2.72
N ALA A 271 -18.55 59.84 2.53
CA ALA A 271 -19.97 59.79 2.15
C ALA A 271 -20.86 60.39 3.25
N LEU A 272 -20.59 60.12 4.51
CA LEU A 272 -21.33 60.68 5.66
C LEU A 272 -21.17 62.21 5.75
N VAL A 273 -19.92 62.72 5.48
CA VAL A 273 -19.68 64.14 5.39
C VAL A 273 -20.50 64.81 4.28
N GLN A 274 -20.56 64.17 3.08
CA GLN A 274 -21.36 64.68 1.96
C GLN A 274 -22.88 64.62 2.27
N GLU A 275 -23.33 63.56 2.90
CA GLU A 275 -24.73 63.47 3.36
C GLU A 275 -25.09 64.55 4.34
N ASN A 276 -24.22 64.80 5.33
CA ASN A 276 -24.46 65.86 6.32
C ASN A 276 -24.41 67.24 5.68
N ARG A 277 -23.48 67.48 4.70
CA ARG A 277 -23.50 68.70 3.92
C ARG A 277 -24.77 68.89 3.13
N ALA A 278 -25.29 67.82 2.50
CA ALA A 278 -26.56 67.87 1.77
C ALA A 278 -27.74 68.21 2.71
N LYS A 279 -27.74 67.65 3.94
CA LYS A 279 -28.76 67.98 4.97
C LYS A 279 -28.66 69.44 5.39
N VAL A 280 -27.46 69.99 5.58
CA VAL A 280 -27.24 71.39 5.91
C VAL A 280 -27.74 72.30 4.77
N VAL A 281 -27.37 72.01 3.52
CA VAL A 281 -27.84 72.76 2.36
C VAL A 281 -29.34 72.70 2.20
N LEU A 282 -29.98 71.58 2.49
CA LEU A 282 -31.43 71.41 2.49
C LEU A 282 -32.06 72.29 3.56
N ALA A 283 -31.55 72.27 4.79
CA ALA A 283 -32.04 73.11 5.89
C ALA A 283 -31.83 74.62 5.58
N GLU A 284 -30.66 74.97 4.99
CA GLU A 284 -30.43 76.38 4.55
C GLU A 284 -31.38 76.80 3.44
N SER A 285 -31.80 75.90 2.56
CA SER A 285 -32.78 76.21 1.49
C SER A 285 -34.17 76.45 2.00
N GLU A 286 -34.52 75.92 3.17
CA GLU A 286 -35.81 76.14 3.83
C GLU A 286 -35.92 77.54 4.49
N ILE A 287 -34.80 78.17 4.86
CA ILE A 287 -34.76 79.48 5.50
C ILE A 287 -35.37 80.57 4.61
N PRO A 288 -34.99 80.71 3.31
CA PRO A 288 -35.60 81.71 2.42
C PRO A 288 -37.10 81.49 2.21
N LEU A 289 -37.51 80.21 2.16
CA LEU A 289 -38.94 79.86 2.04
C LEU A 289 -39.71 80.26 3.28
N ALA A 290 -39.21 80.02 4.49
CA ALA A 290 -39.76 80.41 5.71
C ALA A 290 -39.88 81.94 5.86
N ILE A 291 -38.80 82.63 5.42
CA ILE A 291 -38.82 84.12 5.40
C ILE A 291 -39.90 84.66 4.44
N ALA A 292 -39.97 84.02 3.23
CA ALA A 292 -40.99 84.44 2.22
C ALA A 292 -42.42 84.18 2.77
N GLU A 293 -42.68 83.12 3.51
CA GLU A 293 -43.94 82.82 4.12
C GLU A 293 -44.24 83.74 5.25
N ALA A 294 -43.32 84.08 6.12
CA ALA A 294 -43.46 85.09 7.17
C ALA A 294 -43.80 86.47 6.62
N PHE A 295 -43.20 86.84 5.48
CA PHE A 295 -43.53 88.05 4.71
C PHE A 295 -45.01 88.03 4.25
N LYS A 296 -45.44 86.93 3.63
CA LYS A 296 -46.84 86.77 3.15
C LYS A 296 -47.86 86.85 4.27
N LYS A 297 -47.53 86.33 5.47
CA LYS A 297 -48.39 86.33 6.67
C LYS A 297 -48.31 87.66 7.43
N GLY A 298 -47.55 88.64 6.99
CA GLY A 298 -47.42 89.94 7.61
C GLY A 298 -46.69 89.95 8.97
N GLN A 299 -45.97 88.89 9.30
CA GLN A 299 -45.24 88.72 10.55
C GLN A 299 -43.84 89.32 10.54
N LEU A 300 -43.34 89.61 9.32
CA LEU A 300 -41.98 90.23 9.11
C LEU A 300 -42.08 91.47 8.30
N GLY A 301 -41.56 92.62 8.86
CA GLY A 301 -41.53 93.93 8.19
C GLY A 301 -40.32 94.06 7.30
N ILE A 302 -40.38 94.97 6.33
CA ILE A 302 -39.23 95.17 5.38
C ILE A 302 -37.93 95.61 6.12
N MET A 303 -38.10 96.40 7.21
CA MET A 303 -36.94 96.78 8.02
C MET A 303 -36.37 95.64 8.84
N ASP A 304 -37.14 94.66 9.24
CA ASP A 304 -36.66 93.46 9.97
C ASP A 304 -35.89 92.50 9.05
N TYR A 305 -36.28 92.42 7.80
CA TYR A 305 -35.47 91.68 6.76
C TYR A 305 -34.09 92.31 6.57
N TYR A 306 -34.01 93.62 6.47
CA TYR A 306 -32.68 94.27 6.32
C TYR A 306 -31.84 94.13 7.59
N ARG A 307 -32.43 94.15 8.80
CA ARG A 307 -31.71 93.84 10.03
C ARG A 307 -31.17 92.41 10.04
N LEU A 308 -31.98 91.42 9.65
CA LEU A 308 -31.58 90.00 9.57
C LEU A 308 -30.46 89.79 8.56
N LYS A 309 -30.53 90.44 7.41
CA LYS A 309 -29.48 90.45 6.37
C LYS A 309 -28.16 91.08 6.84
N ASN A 310 -28.20 92.15 7.62
CA ASN A 310 -27.05 92.74 8.25
C ASN A 310 -26.39 91.86 9.31
N ILE A 311 -27.19 91.22 10.14
CA ILE A 311 -26.71 90.24 11.12
C ILE A 311 -26.06 89.03 10.42
N GLN A 312 -26.65 88.59 9.34
CA GLN A 312 -26.11 87.46 8.54
C GLN A 312 -24.72 87.88 7.91
N ALA A 313 -24.63 89.06 7.32
CA ALA A 313 -23.40 89.55 6.77
C ALA A 313 -22.28 89.80 7.83
N ASP A 314 -22.63 90.23 9.06
CA ASP A 314 -21.68 90.35 10.16
C ASP A 314 -21.21 88.95 10.66
N THR A 315 -22.10 87.97 10.69
CA THR A 315 -21.77 86.57 11.03
C THR A 315 -20.88 85.95 10.00
N ASP A 316 -21.13 86.14 8.70
CA ASP A 316 -20.32 85.66 7.58
C ASP A 316 -18.92 86.25 7.57
N MET A 317 -18.86 87.57 7.88
CA MET A 317 -17.57 88.24 8.01
C MET A 317 -16.74 87.75 9.20
N ARG A 318 -17.37 87.48 10.33
CA ARG A 318 -16.71 86.89 11.51
C ARG A 318 -16.27 85.43 11.27
N SER A 319 -17.07 84.62 10.57
CA SER A 319 -16.70 83.27 10.19
C SER A 319 -15.57 83.19 9.22
N SER A 320 -15.50 84.13 8.29
CA SER A 320 -14.37 84.27 7.32
C SER A 320 -13.07 84.70 8.00
N ILE A 321 -13.13 85.58 9.05
CA ILE A 321 -11.96 85.94 9.82
C ILE A 321 -11.47 84.78 10.72
N GLY A 322 -12.37 84.04 11.29
CA GLY A 322 -12.05 82.86 12.15
C GLY A 322 -11.48 81.67 11.38
N ASN A 323 -11.70 81.57 10.06
CA ASN A 323 -11.22 80.52 9.18
C ASN A 323 -10.03 80.94 8.31
N ALA A 324 -9.44 82.10 8.55
CA ALA A 324 -8.19 82.50 7.91
C ALA A 324 -7.04 81.64 8.49
N PRO A 325 -6.16 81.00 7.62
CA PRO A 325 -5.14 80.06 8.02
C PRO A 325 -4.09 80.65 8.94
#